data_aa3844832028c80bf9121c38e3f08046
#
_entry.id   aa3844832028c80bf9121c38e3f08046
#
_cell.length_a   1.000
_cell.length_b   1.000
_cell.length_c   1.000
_cell.angle_alpha   90.00
_cell.angle_beta   90.00
_cell.angle_gamma   90.00
#
_symmetry.space_group_name_H-M   'P 1'
#
loop_
_entity.id
_entity.type
_entity.pdbx_description
1 polymer ?
#
loop_
_entity_poly.entity_id
_entity_poly.type
_entity_poly.pdbx_seq_one_letter_code
_entity_poly.pdbx_strand_id
1 'polypeptide(L)'
;TGYTYSNSYKKWSVSFNSPLGSLAYNTVKGWNVFTGVRYFKRLNDKGKWINTGVTLNYGISEKKIRPVFFFTKKWNSLERPRFSISGGITTPQFNNRNPISRLNNTVYSLVRKENYLKIYEQTFGKIEYSQEVTNGFSMSGSLEYANRKPLFNTTDYVTLGRNIAFQSNNPLDPTGFTAPFVQHNIASLNIGAKIVFDQKYLSYPDRKFAI
;
A
#
# COMPACT_ATOMS: atom_id res chain seq x y z
N THR A 1 -14.15 -2.41 7.98
CA THR A 1 -14.06 -3.55 8.91
C THR A 1 -14.16 -4.84 8.11
N GLY A 2 -13.21 -5.73 8.29
CA GLY A 2 -13.15 -7.04 7.67
C GLY A 2 -13.46 -8.14 8.70
N TYR A 3 -13.20 -9.38 8.32
CA TYR A 3 -13.36 -10.55 9.19
C TYR A 3 -11.97 -11.15 9.47
N THR A 4 -11.73 -11.54 10.74
CA THR A 4 -10.49 -12.22 11.15
C THR A 4 -10.84 -13.51 11.87
N TYR A 5 -10.35 -14.61 11.36
CA TYR A 5 -10.35 -15.90 12.03
C TYR A 5 -8.97 -16.14 12.67
N SER A 6 -8.96 -16.51 13.94
CA SER A 6 -7.71 -16.73 14.69
C SER A 6 -7.73 -18.02 15.48
N ASN A 7 -6.58 -18.68 15.55
CA ASN A 7 -6.34 -19.83 16.39
C ASN A 7 -5.26 -19.47 17.43
N SER A 8 -5.70 -19.21 18.65
CA SER A 8 -4.81 -18.78 19.74
C SER A 8 -3.81 -19.87 20.14
N TYR A 9 -4.20 -21.14 20.10
CA TYR A 9 -3.33 -22.28 20.43
C TYR A 9 -2.19 -22.43 19.42
N LYS A 10 -2.53 -22.41 18.12
CA LYS A 10 -1.53 -22.51 17.02
C LYS A 10 -0.90 -21.14 16.66
N LYS A 11 -1.30 -20.06 17.33
CA LYS A 11 -0.76 -18.69 17.21
C LYS A 11 -0.77 -18.14 15.78
N TRP A 12 -1.86 -18.38 15.05
CA TRP A 12 -2.05 -17.83 13.69
C TRP A 12 -3.42 -17.18 13.51
N SER A 13 -3.49 -16.30 12.53
CA SER A 13 -4.74 -15.67 12.10
C SER A 13 -4.78 -15.48 10.59
N VAL A 14 -5.99 -15.52 10.03
CA VAL A 14 -6.32 -15.14 8.66
C VAL A 14 -7.31 -13.99 8.72
N SER A 15 -6.98 -12.90 8.05
CA SER A 15 -7.82 -11.70 7.99
C SER A 15 -8.24 -11.44 6.56
N PHE A 16 -9.53 -11.14 6.37
CA PHE A 16 -10.14 -10.77 5.08
C PHE A 16 -10.57 -9.31 5.16
N ASN A 17 -10.19 -8.50 4.18
CA ASN A 17 -10.68 -7.15 4.08
C ASN A 17 -12.11 -7.14 3.51
N SER A 18 -13.01 -6.34 4.08
CA SER A 18 -14.37 -6.19 3.55
C SER A 18 -14.34 -5.47 2.20
N PRO A 19 -14.88 -6.06 1.12
CA PRO A 19 -14.99 -5.39 -0.17
C PRO A 19 -15.88 -4.14 -0.12
N LEU A 20 -16.97 -4.20 0.62
CA LEU A 20 -17.93 -3.09 0.75
C LEU A 20 -17.33 -1.88 1.45
N GLY A 21 -16.51 -2.09 2.48
CA GLY A 21 -15.84 -1.00 3.22
C GLY A 21 -14.71 -0.34 2.43
N SER A 22 -14.36 -0.88 1.26
CA SER A 22 -13.28 -0.37 0.40
C SER A 22 -13.76 0.07 -0.98
N LEU A 23 -15.08 0.12 -1.18
CA LEU A 23 -15.68 0.64 -2.40
C LEU A 23 -15.35 2.13 -2.56
N ALA A 24 -14.83 2.51 -3.70
CA ALA A 24 -14.48 3.89 -4.02
C ALA A 24 -14.73 4.18 -5.50
N TYR A 25 -14.81 5.46 -5.84
CA TYR A 25 -14.97 5.91 -7.22
C TYR A 25 -13.88 6.91 -7.61
N ASN A 26 -13.37 6.77 -8.82
CA ASN A 26 -12.56 7.77 -9.51
C ASN A 26 -12.74 7.65 -11.04
N THR A 27 -12.34 8.66 -11.78
CA THR A 27 -12.55 8.73 -13.24
C THR A 27 -11.71 7.75 -14.05
N VAL A 28 -10.63 7.19 -13.46
CA VAL A 28 -9.74 6.23 -14.15
C VAL A 28 -10.27 4.82 -14.05
N LYS A 29 -10.76 4.40 -12.88
CA LYS A 29 -11.20 3.04 -12.62
C LYS A 29 -12.72 2.87 -12.65
N GLY A 30 -13.44 3.99 -12.62
CA GLY A 30 -14.86 4.00 -12.28
C GLY A 30 -15.05 3.59 -10.82
N TRP A 31 -16.12 2.86 -10.54
CA TRP A 31 -16.26 2.13 -9.27
C TRP A 31 -15.15 1.10 -9.15
N ASN A 32 -14.49 1.08 -8.01
CA ASN A 32 -13.42 0.13 -7.74
C ASN A 32 -13.53 -0.45 -6.34
N VAL A 33 -13.18 -1.74 -6.26
CA VAL A 33 -13.23 -2.53 -5.03
C VAL A 33 -11.82 -2.97 -4.68
N PHE A 34 -11.50 -2.86 -3.41
CA PHE A 34 -10.24 -3.33 -2.85
C PHE A 34 -10.53 -4.41 -1.82
N THR A 35 -9.95 -5.59 -2.00
CA THR A 35 -10.07 -6.70 -1.06
C THR A 35 -8.73 -7.36 -0.86
N GLY A 36 -8.63 -8.26 0.10
CA GLY A 36 -7.39 -9.00 0.33
C GLY A 36 -7.48 -9.98 1.46
N VAL A 37 -6.53 -10.88 1.45
CA VAL A 37 -6.33 -11.91 2.47
C VAL A 37 -4.94 -11.74 3.06
N ARG A 38 -4.86 -11.76 4.39
CA ARG A 38 -3.62 -11.70 5.15
C ARG A 38 -3.54 -12.92 6.07
N TYR A 39 -2.42 -13.62 6.03
CA TYR A 39 -2.06 -14.67 6.96
C TYR A 39 -0.95 -14.19 7.88
N PHE A 40 -1.18 -14.27 9.18
CA PHE A 40 -0.19 -13.96 10.21
C PHE A 40 0.05 -15.18 11.09
N LYS A 41 1.31 -15.52 11.35
CA LYS A 41 1.67 -16.60 12.26
C LYS A 41 2.83 -16.17 13.17
N ARG A 42 2.62 -16.29 14.48
CA ARG A 42 3.72 -16.21 15.46
C ARG A 42 4.41 -17.56 15.53
N LEU A 43 5.72 -17.59 15.31
CA LEU A 43 6.51 -18.83 15.25
C LEU A 43 7.05 -19.24 16.62
N ASN A 44 7.26 -18.26 17.51
CA ASN A 44 7.70 -18.51 18.88
C ASN A 44 7.29 -17.32 19.78
N ASP A 45 7.53 -17.46 21.10
CA ASP A 45 7.25 -16.41 22.08
C ASP A 45 8.34 -15.32 22.14
N LYS A 46 9.50 -15.54 21.47
CA LYS A 46 10.61 -14.60 21.35
C LYS A 46 10.43 -13.57 20.20
N GLY A 47 9.21 -13.32 19.77
CA GLY A 47 8.87 -12.29 18.77
C GLY A 47 9.16 -12.66 17.32
N LYS A 48 9.39 -13.94 17.00
CA LYS A 48 9.52 -14.44 15.63
C LYS A 48 8.14 -14.61 15.01
N TRP A 49 7.92 -14.04 13.82
CA TRP A 49 6.65 -14.15 13.13
C TRP A 49 6.80 -14.05 11.60
N ILE A 50 5.78 -14.52 10.91
CA ILE A 50 5.58 -14.38 9.47
C ILE A 50 4.25 -13.67 9.24
N ASN A 51 4.23 -12.77 8.26
CA ASN A 51 3.05 -12.09 7.76
C ASN A 51 3.09 -12.10 6.24
N THR A 52 2.07 -12.66 5.60
CA THR A 52 1.98 -12.75 4.14
C THR A 52 0.55 -12.52 3.70
N GLY A 53 0.36 -12.11 2.47
CA GLY A 53 -0.98 -11.93 1.93
C GLY A 53 -0.98 -11.44 0.50
N VAL A 54 -2.19 -11.36 -0.01
CA VAL A 54 -2.48 -10.82 -1.34
C VAL A 54 -3.59 -9.78 -1.18
N THR A 55 -3.43 -8.66 -1.86
CA THR A 55 -4.48 -7.66 -2.02
C THR A 55 -4.85 -7.55 -3.49
N LEU A 56 -6.13 -7.35 -3.76
CA LEU A 56 -6.69 -7.22 -5.09
C LEU A 56 -7.42 -5.90 -5.20
N ASN A 57 -7.16 -5.14 -6.25
CA ASN A 57 -7.97 -3.98 -6.62
C ASN A 57 -8.57 -4.23 -8.00
N TYR A 58 -9.88 -4.13 -8.13
CA TYR A 58 -10.60 -4.25 -9.39
C TYR A 58 -11.29 -2.94 -9.74
N GLY A 59 -11.01 -2.40 -10.93
CA GLY A 59 -11.68 -1.24 -11.48
C GLY A 59 -12.73 -1.67 -12.50
N ILE A 60 -14.00 -1.30 -12.25
CA ILE A 60 -15.15 -1.77 -13.05
C ILE A 60 -15.10 -1.16 -14.45
N SER A 61 -14.81 0.14 -14.56
CA SER A 61 -14.80 0.83 -15.85
C SER A 61 -13.66 0.40 -16.76
N GLU A 62 -12.46 0.19 -16.20
CA GLU A 62 -11.30 -0.27 -16.95
C GLU A 62 -11.19 -1.80 -17.06
N LYS A 63 -12.07 -2.55 -16.35
CA LYS A 63 -12.12 -4.03 -16.31
C LYS A 63 -10.77 -4.68 -16.00
N LYS A 64 -10.01 -4.06 -15.08
CA LYS A 64 -8.63 -4.47 -14.76
C LYS A 64 -8.48 -4.87 -13.30
N ILE A 65 -7.85 -6.05 -13.08
CA ILE A 65 -7.45 -6.54 -11.76
C ILE A 65 -5.99 -6.16 -11.52
N ARG A 66 -5.71 -5.68 -10.30
CA ARG A 66 -4.36 -5.33 -9.83
C ARG A 66 -4.04 -6.10 -8.56
N PRO A 67 -3.35 -7.23 -8.67
CA PRO A 67 -2.88 -7.97 -7.51
C PRO A 67 -1.60 -7.35 -6.95
N VAL A 68 -1.48 -7.38 -5.62
CA VAL A 68 -0.24 -7.08 -4.90
C VAL A 68 -0.02 -8.18 -3.87
N PHE A 69 1.11 -8.82 -3.94
CA PHE A 69 1.58 -9.81 -2.97
C PHE A 69 2.55 -9.16 -1.99
N PHE A 70 2.56 -9.63 -0.75
CA PHE A 70 3.59 -9.30 0.22
C PHE A 70 3.91 -10.46 1.14
N PHE A 71 5.17 -10.53 1.54
CA PHE A 71 5.68 -11.46 2.55
C PHE A 71 6.63 -10.72 3.47
N THR A 72 6.48 -10.88 4.77
CA THR A 72 7.36 -10.30 5.78
C THR A 72 7.68 -11.35 6.83
N LYS A 73 8.95 -11.47 7.19
CA LYS A 73 9.43 -12.32 8.27
C LYS A 73 10.26 -11.52 9.26
N LYS A 74 9.99 -11.72 10.53
CA LYS A 74 10.79 -11.19 11.64
C LYS A 74 11.39 -12.35 12.44
N TRP A 75 12.70 -12.25 12.77
CA TRP A 75 13.41 -13.38 13.41
C TRP A 75 13.43 -13.34 14.93
N ASN A 76 13.55 -12.15 15.53
CA ASN A 76 13.57 -12.03 17.00
C ASN A 76 13.07 -10.66 17.45
N SER A 77 13.02 -10.45 18.77
CA SER A 77 12.59 -9.18 19.37
C SER A 77 13.75 -8.28 19.79
N LEU A 78 14.97 -8.82 19.91
CA LEU A 78 16.12 -8.08 20.40
C LEU A 78 16.73 -7.21 19.29
N GLU A 79 17.32 -7.84 18.29
CA GLU A 79 17.93 -7.17 17.13
C GLU A 79 16.90 -6.84 16.06
N ARG A 80 15.70 -7.42 16.16
CA ARG A 80 14.52 -7.17 15.30
C ARG A 80 14.79 -7.34 13.80
N PRO A 81 15.63 -8.28 13.34
CA PRO A 81 15.88 -8.43 11.93
C PRO A 81 14.56 -8.77 11.21
N ARG A 82 14.27 -7.99 10.21
CA ARG A 82 13.03 -8.05 9.42
C ARG A 82 13.36 -8.03 7.95
N PHE A 83 12.87 -9.01 7.24
CA PHE A 83 12.91 -9.08 5.78
C PHE A 83 11.50 -8.97 5.23
N SER A 84 11.35 -8.19 4.18
CA SER A 84 10.10 -8.07 3.44
C SER A 84 10.35 -8.16 1.94
N ILE A 85 9.45 -8.85 1.24
CA ILE A 85 9.36 -8.82 -0.21
C ILE A 85 7.92 -8.50 -0.58
N SER A 86 7.74 -7.64 -1.57
CA SER A 86 6.43 -7.30 -2.10
C SER A 86 6.51 -7.03 -3.59
N GLY A 87 5.41 -7.21 -4.29
CA GLY A 87 5.36 -6.94 -5.72
C GLY A 87 3.95 -7.09 -6.26
N GLY A 88 3.74 -6.54 -7.44
CA GLY A 88 2.45 -6.57 -8.11
C GLY A 88 2.14 -5.29 -8.88
N ILE A 89 0.86 -5.03 -9.07
CA ILE A 89 0.38 -3.86 -9.80
C ILE A 89 -0.42 -2.97 -8.84
N THR A 90 -0.07 -1.70 -8.77
CA THR A 90 -0.74 -0.71 -7.93
C THR A 90 -1.00 0.59 -8.68
N THR A 91 -1.77 1.49 -8.07
CA THR A 91 -2.05 2.81 -8.64
C THR A 91 -1.81 3.88 -7.59
N PRO A 92 -0.55 4.29 -7.40
CA PRO A 92 -0.20 5.38 -6.50
C PRO A 92 -0.70 6.74 -7.02
N GLN A 93 -0.83 7.69 -6.12
CA GLN A 93 -1.04 9.09 -6.49
C GLN A 93 0.27 9.69 -7.01
N PHE A 94 0.18 10.73 -7.85
CA PHE A 94 1.36 11.47 -8.30
C PHE A 94 2.11 12.12 -7.13
N ASN A 95 1.39 12.52 -6.09
CA ASN A 95 2.01 12.96 -4.86
C ASN A 95 2.24 11.77 -3.92
N ASN A 96 3.51 11.46 -3.64
CA ASN A 96 3.91 10.34 -2.78
C ASN A 96 3.35 10.40 -1.34
N ARG A 97 2.92 11.57 -0.87
CA ARG A 97 2.28 11.73 0.43
C ARG A 97 0.83 11.25 0.45
N ASN A 98 0.27 10.85 -0.71
CA ASN A 98 -1.12 10.39 -0.88
C ASN A 98 -2.15 11.31 -0.18
N PRO A 99 -2.16 12.62 -0.49
CA PRO A 99 -2.94 13.60 0.29
C PRO A 99 -4.45 13.45 0.10
N ILE A 100 -4.89 12.83 -0.99
CA ILE A 100 -6.29 12.72 -1.33
C ILE A 100 -6.87 11.40 -0.83
N SER A 101 -7.82 11.47 0.09
CA SER A 101 -8.59 10.32 0.56
C SER A 101 -9.45 9.74 -0.56
N ARG A 102 -9.51 8.41 -0.68
CA ARG A 102 -10.37 7.73 -1.65
C ARG A 102 -11.85 8.05 -1.44
N LEU A 103 -12.29 8.11 -0.18
CA LEU A 103 -13.68 8.43 0.15
C LEU A 103 -14.02 9.87 -0.24
N ASN A 104 -13.17 10.82 0.14
CA ASN A 104 -13.41 12.23 -0.22
C ASN A 104 -13.46 12.40 -1.74
N ASN A 105 -12.51 11.78 -2.47
CA ASN A 105 -12.52 11.83 -3.93
C ASN A 105 -13.80 11.21 -4.52
N THR A 106 -14.31 10.12 -3.94
CA THR A 106 -15.57 9.49 -4.36
C THR A 106 -16.72 10.48 -4.28
N VAL A 107 -16.88 11.18 -3.16
CA VAL A 107 -17.93 12.17 -2.97
C VAL A 107 -17.78 13.34 -3.95
N TYR A 108 -16.58 13.92 -4.05
CA TYR A 108 -16.33 15.03 -4.97
C TYR A 108 -16.56 14.65 -6.44
N SER A 109 -16.11 13.46 -6.84
CA SER A 109 -16.28 12.98 -8.21
C SER A 109 -17.76 12.75 -8.56
N LEU A 110 -18.53 12.12 -7.67
CA LEU A 110 -19.94 11.77 -7.93
C LEU A 110 -20.90 12.95 -7.79
N VAL A 111 -20.59 13.93 -6.93
CA VAL A 111 -21.49 15.06 -6.63
C VAL A 111 -21.08 16.32 -7.38
N ARG A 112 -19.77 16.61 -7.45
CA ARG A 112 -19.27 17.86 -8.05
C ARG A 112 -18.65 17.70 -9.42
N LYS A 113 -18.45 16.45 -9.89
CA LYS A 113 -17.72 16.14 -11.12
C LYS A 113 -16.25 16.62 -11.08
N GLU A 114 -15.66 16.58 -9.90
CA GLU A 114 -14.28 16.99 -9.63
C GLU A 114 -13.45 15.76 -9.18
N ASN A 115 -12.45 15.36 -9.97
CA ASN A 115 -11.56 14.27 -9.63
C ASN A 115 -10.18 14.78 -9.20
N TYR A 116 -9.93 14.84 -7.90
CA TYR A 116 -8.65 15.27 -7.33
C TYR A 116 -7.63 14.13 -7.23
N LEU A 117 -8.10 12.88 -7.28
CA LEU A 117 -7.25 11.69 -7.15
C LEU A 117 -6.57 11.39 -8.50
N LYS A 118 -5.46 12.05 -8.78
CA LYS A 118 -4.65 11.82 -9.97
C LYS A 118 -3.68 10.67 -9.69
N ILE A 119 -3.76 9.61 -10.51
CA ILE A 119 -3.06 8.34 -10.30
C ILE A 119 -2.36 7.85 -11.57
N TYR A 120 -1.31 7.06 -11.38
CA TYR A 120 -0.65 6.32 -12.45
C TYR A 120 -0.57 4.83 -12.09
N GLU A 121 -0.32 3.97 -13.05
CA GLU A 121 -0.11 2.55 -12.79
C GLU A 121 1.37 2.28 -12.52
N GLN A 122 1.64 1.45 -11.54
CA GLN A 122 2.99 0.99 -11.22
C GLN A 122 2.99 -0.53 -11.05
N THR A 123 3.74 -1.22 -11.90
CA THR A 123 4.10 -2.62 -11.71
C THR A 123 5.45 -2.66 -11.03
N PHE A 124 5.56 -3.29 -9.87
CA PHE A 124 6.76 -3.20 -9.05
C PHE A 124 7.15 -4.51 -8.39
N GLY A 125 8.43 -4.62 -8.07
CA GLY A 125 9.00 -5.60 -7.16
C GLY A 125 9.88 -4.86 -6.15
N LYS A 126 9.73 -5.16 -4.86
CA LYS A 126 10.45 -4.49 -3.77
C LYS A 126 10.94 -5.49 -2.73
N ILE A 127 12.17 -5.32 -2.31
CA ILE A 127 12.82 -6.06 -1.23
C ILE A 127 13.24 -5.05 -0.16
N GLU A 128 13.01 -5.38 1.11
CA GLU A 128 13.37 -4.54 2.24
C GLU A 128 14.01 -5.38 3.32
N TYR A 129 15.05 -4.86 3.94
CA TYR A 129 15.67 -5.42 5.13
C TYR A 129 15.89 -4.35 6.18
N SER A 130 15.65 -4.67 7.43
CA SER A 130 15.94 -3.80 8.56
C SER A 130 16.39 -4.61 9.76
N GLN A 131 17.31 -4.05 10.55
CA GLN A 131 17.84 -4.66 11.75
C GLN A 131 18.31 -3.60 12.76
N GLU A 132 18.16 -3.87 14.04
CA GLU A 132 18.85 -3.18 15.09
C GLU A 132 20.23 -3.81 15.26
N VAL A 133 21.27 -3.10 14.81
CA VAL A 133 22.65 -3.60 14.78
C VAL A 133 23.27 -3.61 16.18
N THR A 134 22.97 -2.55 16.95
CA THR A 134 23.31 -2.43 18.37
C THR A 134 22.19 -1.69 19.08
N ASN A 135 22.22 -1.68 20.42
CA ASN A 135 21.18 -1.03 21.20
C ASN A 135 21.02 0.45 20.80
N GLY A 136 19.82 0.80 20.35
CA GLY A 136 19.49 2.14 19.89
C GLY A 136 19.96 2.49 18.48
N PHE A 137 20.73 1.64 17.80
CA PHE A 137 21.14 1.88 16.41
C PHE A 137 20.54 0.85 15.47
N SER A 138 19.69 1.32 14.56
CA SER A 138 19.03 0.50 13.56
C SER A 138 19.42 0.93 12.15
N MET A 139 19.61 -0.05 11.27
CA MET A 139 19.81 0.16 9.83
C MET A 139 18.67 -0.45 9.03
N SER A 140 18.36 0.17 7.90
CA SER A 140 17.39 -0.35 6.94
C SER A 140 17.85 -0.11 5.53
N GLY A 141 17.48 -1.03 4.63
CA GLY A 141 17.72 -0.89 3.20
C GLY A 141 16.51 -1.38 2.42
N SER A 142 16.21 -0.75 1.30
CA SER A 142 15.21 -1.25 0.35
C SER A 142 15.65 -1.03 -1.08
N LEU A 143 15.38 -2.02 -1.92
CA LEU A 143 15.56 -1.99 -3.36
C LEU A 143 14.20 -2.19 -4.02
N GLU A 144 13.81 -1.28 -4.90
CA GLU A 144 12.59 -1.35 -5.68
C GLU A 144 12.92 -1.18 -7.16
N TYR A 145 12.34 -2.04 -7.99
CA TYR A 145 12.28 -1.86 -9.44
C TYR A 145 10.84 -1.77 -9.86
N ALA A 146 10.50 -0.73 -10.65
CA ALA A 146 9.14 -0.48 -11.06
C ALA A 146 9.04 0.01 -12.50
N ASN A 147 8.01 -0.45 -13.21
CA ASN A 147 7.54 0.11 -14.47
C ASN A 147 6.36 1.03 -14.18
N ARG A 148 6.44 2.29 -14.58
CA ARG A 148 5.39 3.30 -14.41
C ARG A 148 4.73 3.60 -15.75
N LYS A 149 3.38 3.59 -15.75
CA LYS A 149 2.56 3.82 -16.92
C LYS A 149 1.51 4.91 -16.62
N PRO A 150 1.34 5.92 -17.50
CA PRO A 150 0.28 6.89 -17.36
C PRO A 150 -1.09 6.24 -17.52
N LEU A 151 -2.09 6.77 -16.81
CA LEU A 151 -3.48 6.36 -16.90
C LEU A 151 -4.35 7.53 -17.32
N PHE A 152 -5.43 7.22 -18.04
CA PHE A 152 -6.40 8.19 -18.53
C PHE A 152 -7.76 7.91 -17.92
N ASN A 153 -8.65 8.89 -17.94
CA ASN A 153 -10.04 8.70 -17.53
C ASN A 153 -10.71 7.69 -18.45
N THR A 154 -11.46 6.75 -17.86
CA THR A 154 -12.21 5.71 -18.58
C THR A 154 -13.72 5.89 -18.43
N THR A 155 -14.16 6.81 -17.57
CA THR A 155 -15.58 7.04 -17.30
C THR A 155 -15.85 8.51 -17.04
N ASP A 156 -17.04 8.97 -17.46
CA ASP A 156 -17.59 10.30 -17.21
C ASP A 156 -18.85 10.23 -16.32
N TYR A 157 -19.09 9.09 -15.69
CA TYR A 157 -20.25 8.86 -14.84
C TYR A 157 -20.25 9.76 -13.61
N VAL A 158 -21.41 10.32 -13.28
CA VAL A 158 -21.67 11.18 -12.13
C VAL A 158 -23.10 10.93 -11.64
N THR A 159 -23.33 11.04 -10.34
CA THR A 159 -24.66 10.82 -9.74
C THR A 159 -25.54 12.07 -9.85
N LEU A 160 -24.97 13.24 -9.58
CA LEU A 160 -25.65 14.52 -9.74
C LEU A 160 -25.11 15.21 -11.00
N GLY A 161 -25.95 15.27 -12.03
CA GLY A 161 -25.57 15.79 -13.33
C GLY A 161 -25.08 17.24 -13.30
N ARG A 162 -23.85 17.46 -13.73
CA ARG A 162 -23.30 18.78 -14.06
C ARG A 162 -22.86 18.76 -15.51
N ASN A 163 -23.21 19.84 -16.22
CA ASN A 163 -22.88 19.97 -17.65
C ASN A 163 -21.43 20.46 -17.88
N ILE A 164 -20.48 19.83 -17.15
CA ILE A 164 -19.04 20.08 -17.25
C ILE A 164 -18.31 18.75 -17.50
N ALA A 165 -17.16 18.78 -18.17
CA ALA A 165 -16.32 17.60 -18.31
C ALA A 165 -15.48 17.37 -17.05
N PHE A 166 -15.11 16.11 -16.75
CA PHE A 166 -14.09 15.84 -15.75
C PHE A 166 -12.74 16.37 -16.20
N GLN A 167 -11.99 16.90 -15.25
CA GLN A 167 -10.57 17.18 -15.46
C GLN A 167 -9.80 15.90 -15.82
N SER A 168 -8.82 16.04 -16.71
CA SER A 168 -7.96 14.93 -17.10
C SER A 168 -7.22 14.34 -15.89
N ASN A 169 -6.78 13.09 -16.00
CA ASN A 169 -5.96 12.47 -14.96
C ASN A 169 -4.51 13.02 -14.93
N ASN A 170 -4.13 13.87 -15.88
CA ASN A 170 -2.85 14.57 -15.90
C ASN A 170 -2.88 15.77 -14.93
N PRO A 171 -2.07 15.79 -13.85
CA PRO A 171 -2.04 16.92 -12.92
C PRO A 171 -1.42 18.18 -13.53
N LEU A 172 -0.63 18.06 -14.60
CA LEU A 172 0.04 19.17 -15.28
C LEU A 172 -0.82 19.79 -16.39
N ASP A 173 -1.79 19.04 -16.91
CA ASP A 173 -2.70 19.47 -17.97
C ASP A 173 -4.13 19.01 -17.66
N PRO A 174 -4.84 19.73 -16.75
CA PRO A 174 -6.18 19.34 -16.31
C PRO A 174 -7.24 19.39 -17.40
N THR A 175 -7.05 20.20 -18.43
CA THR A 175 -8.01 20.42 -19.53
C THR A 175 -7.67 19.62 -20.79
N GLY A 176 -6.45 19.13 -20.91
CA GLY A 176 -5.97 18.39 -22.08
C GLY A 176 -6.09 16.87 -21.94
N PHE A 177 -5.70 16.19 -23.02
CA PHE A 177 -5.67 14.73 -23.12
C PHE A 177 -4.24 14.18 -23.20
N THR A 178 -3.25 15.01 -22.87
CA THR A 178 -1.84 14.64 -22.94
C THR A 178 -1.47 13.69 -21.80
N ALA A 179 -0.54 12.77 -22.07
CA ALA A 179 0.02 11.92 -21.04
C ALA A 179 0.92 12.75 -20.10
N PRO A 180 0.84 12.58 -18.79
CA PRO A 180 1.68 13.31 -17.83
C PRO A 180 3.17 12.93 -17.92
N PHE A 181 3.46 11.76 -18.45
CA PHE A 181 4.82 11.23 -18.66
C PHE A 181 4.78 10.06 -19.64
N VAL A 182 5.93 9.72 -20.20
CA VAL A 182 6.12 8.52 -21.02
C VAL A 182 6.35 7.31 -20.11
N GLN A 183 5.81 6.14 -20.49
CA GLN A 183 6.07 4.90 -19.75
C GLN A 183 7.57 4.68 -19.58
N HIS A 184 8.02 4.41 -18.37
CA HIS A 184 9.44 4.23 -18.04
C HIS A 184 9.64 3.25 -16.89
N ASN A 185 10.85 2.72 -16.82
CA ASN A 185 11.31 1.93 -15.68
C ASN A 185 12.08 2.81 -14.70
N ILE A 186 11.98 2.49 -13.42
CA ILE A 186 12.72 3.15 -12.36
C ILE A 186 13.28 2.11 -11.40
N ALA A 187 14.54 2.28 -11.01
CA ALA A 187 15.15 1.55 -9.91
C ALA A 187 15.41 2.53 -8.75
N SER A 188 15.03 2.14 -7.55
CA SER A 188 15.18 2.98 -6.35
C SER A 188 15.89 2.20 -5.27
N LEU A 189 17.00 2.74 -4.74
CA LEU A 189 17.71 2.25 -3.57
C LEU A 189 17.51 3.25 -2.43
N ASN A 190 17.00 2.78 -1.29
CA ASN A 190 16.91 3.59 -0.10
C ASN A 190 17.71 2.93 1.01
N ILE A 191 18.53 3.73 1.70
CA ILE A 191 19.30 3.30 2.87
C ILE A 191 18.93 4.27 4.00
N GLY A 192 18.61 3.72 5.17
CA GLY A 192 18.23 4.49 6.34
C GLY A 192 19.01 4.03 7.58
N ALA A 193 19.36 4.97 8.42
CA ALA A 193 19.89 4.74 9.76
C ALA A 193 19.04 5.51 10.77
N LYS A 194 18.79 4.89 11.93
CA LYS A 194 18.04 5.49 13.03
C LYS A 194 18.84 5.28 14.31
N ILE A 195 19.08 6.37 15.05
CA ILE A 195 19.70 6.36 16.37
C ILE A 195 18.64 6.77 17.39
N VAL A 196 18.53 6.00 18.47
CA VAL A 196 17.72 6.30 19.65
C VAL A 196 18.64 6.35 20.85
N PHE A 197 18.81 7.53 21.44
CA PHE A 197 19.63 7.73 22.61
C PHE A 197 18.93 7.21 23.87
N ASP A 198 19.68 6.67 24.81
CA ASP A 198 19.20 6.17 26.11
C ASP A 198 18.09 5.11 25.98
N GLN A 199 18.17 4.25 24.94
CA GLN A 199 17.22 3.16 24.76
C GLN A 199 17.42 2.12 25.86
N LYS A 200 16.43 1.93 26.70
CA LYS A 200 16.41 0.95 27.79
C LYS A 200 15.70 -0.33 27.34
N TYR A 201 16.19 -1.48 27.81
CA TYR A 201 15.52 -2.76 27.68
C TYR A 201 15.02 -3.25 29.01
N LEU A 202 13.74 -3.61 29.11
CA LEU A 202 13.23 -4.41 30.23
C LEU A 202 13.63 -5.87 30.02
N SER A 203 14.39 -6.44 30.95
CA SER A 203 14.76 -7.85 30.95
C SER A 203 13.82 -8.59 31.89
N TYR A 204 12.93 -9.40 31.34
CA TYR A 204 12.21 -10.44 32.07
C TYR A 204 12.97 -11.76 31.96
N PRO A 205 12.78 -12.76 32.86
CA PRO A 205 13.56 -14.00 32.88
C PRO A 205 13.73 -14.69 31.51
N ASP A 206 12.74 -14.51 30.60
CA ASP A 206 12.78 -15.10 29.27
C ASP A 206 12.58 -14.10 28.11
N ARG A 207 12.48 -12.80 28.39
CA ARG A 207 12.17 -11.80 27.36
C ARG A 207 12.86 -10.47 27.63
N LYS A 208 13.47 -9.90 26.59
CA LYS A 208 13.92 -8.51 26.56
C LYS A 208 12.99 -7.70 25.67
N PHE A 209 12.45 -6.59 26.21
CA PHE A 209 11.65 -5.64 25.45
C PHE A 209 12.35 -4.27 25.47
N ALA A 210 12.30 -3.55 24.35
CA ALA A 210 12.63 -2.13 24.34
C ALA A 210 11.44 -1.33 24.90
N ILE A 211 11.71 -0.35 25.72
CA ILE A 211 10.77 0.60 26.28
C ILE A 211 10.92 1.92 25.53
#